data_3bacd76f3985483e47e6dae37a9bf28a
#
_entry.id   3bacd76f3985483e47e6dae37a9bf28a
#
_cell.length_a   1.000
_cell.length_b   1.000
_cell.length_c   1.000
_cell.angle_alpha   90.00
_cell.angle_beta   90.00
_cell.angle_gamma   90.00
#
_symmetry.space_group_name_H-M   'P 1'
#
loop_
_entity.id
_entity.type
_entity.pdbx_description
1 polymer ?
#
loop_
_entity_poly.entity_id
_entity_poly.type
_entity_poly.pdbx_seq_one_letter_code
_entity_poly.pdbx_strand_id
1 'polypeptide(L)'
;LVLECSDLIPTVPTLIAADNCAGIPIVTFDEVNTQGSCPNAFTLTRTWTATDVCGNQTIHTQTIDVEDTTAPVFVGNLPETVIFANCDAIPEAATLTATDNCGSATVVYGVPVEVEGDCTNRKSIIRTWTATDECGNTSTFTQTVYLACYVTVYNAVSPNGDGINDEFIIEGLECYPNNTVEVYNRWGVKVYETSGYDNINKAFKGYSDGRSTISPDQLLPTGTYFYILKYEYDLNGKNQQNIEKSGYLYLQSN
;
A
#
# COMPACT_ATOMS: atom_id res chain seq x y z
N LEU A 1 8.97 36.32 -18.56
CA LEU A 1 9.51 35.84 -17.28
C LEU A 1 8.50 34.86 -16.72
N VAL A 2 8.96 33.66 -16.30
CA VAL A 2 8.12 32.67 -15.61
C VAL A 2 8.55 32.63 -14.15
N LEU A 3 7.59 32.62 -13.25
CA LEU A 3 7.75 32.59 -11.79
C LEU A 3 6.82 31.54 -11.19
N GLU A 4 7.24 30.93 -10.08
CA GLU A 4 6.32 30.22 -9.21
C GLU A 4 5.42 31.21 -8.45
N CYS A 5 4.24 30.77 -8.07
CA CYS A 5 3.29 31.62 -7.32
C CYS A 5 3.85 32.08 -5.98
N SER A 6 4.82 31.37 -5.41
CA SER A 6 5.52 31.72 -4.18
C SER A 6 6.68 32.70 -4.39
N ASP A 7 7.06 32.98 -5.64
CA ASP A 7 8.13 33.89 -5.96
C ASP A 7 7.69 35.37 -5.84
N LEU A 8 8.66 36.20 -5.56
CA LEU A 8 8.40 37.66 -5.52
C LEU A 8 8.29 38.22 -6.95
N ILE A 9 7.15 38.84 -7.26
CA ILE A 9 6.97 39.54 -8.53
C ILE A 9 7.93 40.75 -8.55
N PRO A 10 8.76 40.90 -9.61
CA PRO A 10 9.67 42.04 -9.72
C PRO A 10 8.94 43.35 -9.69
N THR A 11 9.52 44.34 -9.02
CA THR A 11 8.99 45.69 -8.98
C THR A 11 8.92 46.29 -10.40
N VAL A 12 7.92 47.17 -10.62
CA VAL A 12 7.77 47.81 -11.90
C VAL A 12 8.94 48.80 -12.13
N PRO A 13 9.74 48.63 -13.20
CA PRO A 13 10.83 49.55 -13.50
C PRO A 13 10.31 50.85 -14.03
N THR A 14 10.97 51.97 -13.66
CA THR A 14 10.71 53.27 -14.25
C THR A 14 11.45 53.35 -15.58
N LEU A 15 10.72 53.42 -16.69
CA LEU A 15 11.29 53.60 -18.01
C LEU A 15 11.29 55.07 -18.40
N ILE A 16 12.36 55.48 -19.14
CA ILE A 16 12.48 56.78 -19.77
C ILE A 16 12.56 56.61 -21.26
N ALA A 17 12.06 57.57 -22.01
CA ALA A 17 12.14 57.62 -23.44
C ALA A 17 12.90 58.85 -23.92
N ALA A 18 13.54 58.73 -25.07
CA ALA A 18 14.23 59.82 -25.76
C ALA A 18 13.72 59.92 -27.21
N ASP A 19 13.62 61.14 -27.69
CA ASP A 19 13.27 61.41 -29.07
C ASP A 19 14.38 62.26 -29.72
N ASN A 20 14.51 62.16 -31.02
CA ASN A 20 15.47 62.94 -31.83
C ASN A 20 14.94 64.34 -32.16
N CYS A 21 13.64 64.59 -31.96
CA CYS A 21 13.02 65.92 -32.11
C CYS A 21 12.95 66.66 -30.76
N ALA A 22 12.61 67.95 -30.81
CA ALA A 22 12.53 68.74 -29.56
C ALA A 22 11.38 68.29 -28.65
N GLY A 23 11.72 67.94 -27.40
CA GLY A 23 10.78 67.58 -26.35
C GLY A 23 11.11 66.29 -25.67
N ILE A 24 10.67 66.13 -24.42
CA ILE A 24 10.81 64.89 -23.64
C ILE A 24 9.52 64.07 -23.81
N PRO A 25 9.56 62.84 -24.35
CA PRO A 25 8.36 62.00 -24.45
C PRO A 25 7.76 61.72 -23.10
N ILE A 26 6.42 61.62 -23.03
CA ILE A 26 5.68 61.21 -21.83
C ILE A 26 5.56 59.72 -21.87
N VAL A 27 6.00 59.05 -20.78
CA VAL A 27 5.83 57.62 -20.61
C VAL A 27 4.67 57.33 -19.67
N THR A 28 3.69 56.58 -20.17
CA THR A 28 2.57 56.07 -19.35
C THR A 28 2.78 54.59 -19.13
N PHE A 29 2.25 54.06 -17.99
CA PHE A 29 2.33 52.70 -17.59
C PHE A 29 0.93 52.12 -17.36
N ASP A 30 0.70 50.90 -17.82
CA ASP A 30 -0.49 50.10 -17.55
C ASP A 30 -0.10 48.67 -17.21
N GLU A 31 -0.83 48.05 -16.31
CA GLU A 31 -0.62 46.61 -15.92
C GLU A 31 -1.96 45.89 -15.94
N VAL A 32 -2.03 44.81 -16.67
CA VAL A 32 -3.20 43.94 -16.79
C VAL A 32 -2.86 42.59 -16.22
N ASN A 33 -3.72 42.11 -15.31
CA ASN A 33 -3.67 40.72 -14.78
C ASN A 33 -4.71 39.87 -15.51
N THR A 34 -4.26 38.79 -16.11
CA THR A 34 -5.13 37.80 -16.76
C THR A 34 -5.02 36.49 -16.01
N GLN A 35 -6.16 35.98 -15.52
CA GLN A 35 -6.24 34.70 -14.81
C GLN A 35 -5.74 33.55 -15.71
N GLY A 36 -4.93 32.66 -15.13
CA GLY A 36 -4.42 31.45 -15.76
C GLY A 36 -5.34 30.24 -15.61
N SER A 37 -4.76 29.06 -15.75
CA SER A 37 -5.48 27.78 -15.76
C SER A 37 -6.00 27.34 -14.38
N CYS A 38 -5.44 27.87 -13.30
CA CYS A 38 -5.82 27.54 -11.92
C CYS A 38 -5.77 28.80 -11.04
N PRO A 39 -6.30 28.76 -9.78
CA PRO A 39 -6.51 29.96 -8.96
C PRO A 39 -5.29 30.84 -8.73
N ASN A 40 -4.12 30.23 -8.62
CA ASN A 40 -2.87 30.93 -8.31
C ASN A 40 -1.94 31.13 -9.52
N ALA A 41 -2.41 30.73 -10.71
CA ALA A 41 -1.72 30.98 -11.98
C ALA A 41 -2.33 32.20 -12.67
N PHE A 42 -1.49 33.12 -13.15
CA PHE A 42 -1.91 34.31 -13.89
C PHE A 42 -0.77 34.90 -14.72
N THR A 43 -1.12 35.72 -15.70
CA THR A 43 -0.18 36.47 -16.52
C THR A 43 -0.33 37.98 -16.24
N LEU A 44 0.76 38.59 -15.81
CA LEU A 44 0.86 40.04 -15.75
C LEU A 44 1.43 40.57 -17.05
N THR A 45 0.69 41.44 -17.73
CA THR A 45 1.14 42.18 -18.90
C THR A 45 1.35 43.64 -18.51
N ARG A 46 2.62 44.08 -18.50
CA ARG A 46 3.05 45.45 -18.24
C ARG A 46 3.33 46.11 -19.55
N THR A 47 2.73 47.29 -19.74
CA THR A 47 2.84 48.07 -20.96
C THR A 47 3.28 49.49 -20.64
N TRP A 48 4.38 49.90 -21.25
CA TRP A 48 4.84 51.30 -21.22
C TRP A 48 4.64 51.90 -22.62
N THR A 49 3.95 53.03 -22.67
CA THR A 49 3.71 53.76 -23.91
C THR A 49 4.41 55.12 -23.81
N ALA A 50 5.40 55.34 -24.64
CA ALA A 50 6.07 56.60 -24.80
C ALA A 50 5.41 57.40 -25.93
N THR A 51 4.98 58.63 -25.68
CA THR A 51 4.33 59.49 -26.65
C THR A 51 5.14 60.79 -26.80
N ASP A 52 5.54 61.14 -27.98
CA ASP A 52 6.23 62.40 -28.27
C ASP A 52 5.26 63.59 -28.36
N VAL A 53 5.78 64.77 -28.54
CA VAL A 53 4.99 66.00 -28.65
C VAL A 53 4.13 66.10 -29.92
N CYS A 54 4.46 65.26 -30.95
CA CYS A 54 3.71 65.16 -32.21
C CYS A 54 2.63 64.06 -32.17
N GLY A 55 2.57 63.28 -31.11
CA GLY A 55 1.63 62.18 -30.94
C GLY A 55 2.10 60.83 -31.46
N ASN A 56 3.36 60.67 -31.88
CA ASN A 56 3.91 59.39 -32.23
C ASN A 56 4.13 58.55 -30.98
N GLN A 57 3.89 57.24 -31.08
CA GLN A 57 3.94 56.33 -29.93
C GLN A 57 4.91 55.17 -30.18
N THR A 58 5.59 54.81 -29.10
CA THR A 58 6.35 53.54 -29.01
C THR A 58 5.90 52.79 -27.78
N ILE A 59 5.69 51.50 -27.93
CA ILE A 59 5.18 50.59 -26.86
C ILE A 59 6.28 49.58 -26.52
N HIS A 60 6.50 49.42 -25.21
CA HIS A 60 7.31 48.32 -24.66
C HIS A 60 6.41 47.48 -23.75
N THR A 61 6.49 46.13 -23.94
CA THR A 61 5.68 45.20 -23.16
C THR A 61 6.58 44.22 -22.44
N GLN A 62 6.26 43.94 -21.17
CA GLN A 62 6.83 42.89 -20.35
C GLN A 62 5.71 41.91 -19.94
N THR A 63 5.92 40.61 -20.18
CA THR A 63 5.04 39.57 -19.72
C THR A 63 5.70 38.81 -18.58
N ILE A 64 4.95 38.60 -17.49
CA ILE A 64 5.34 37.78 -16.33
C ILE A 64 4.25 36.73 -16.17
N ASP A 65 4.61 35.48 -16.39
CA ASP A 65 3.74 34.35 -16.20
C ASP A 65 4.02 33.79 -14.81
N VAL A 66 2.99 33.73 -13.98
CA VAL A 66 3.03 33.13 -12.66
C VAL A 66 2.30 31.80 -12.74
N GLU A 67 3.00 30.74 -12.40
CA GLU A 67 2.52 29.37 -12.49
C GLU A 67 2.69 28.68 -11.15
N ASP A 68 1.97 27.60 -10.97
CA ASP A 68 2.16 26.67 -9.87
C ASP A 68 2.51 25.29 -10.47
N THR A 69 3.78 24.93 -10.35
CA THR A 69 4.31 23.65 -10.84
C THR A 69 4.80 22.75 -9.72
N THR A 70 4.66 23.19 -8.48
CA THR A 70 5.12 22.50 -7.30
C THR A 70 4.02 21.54 -6.79
N ALA A 71 4.37 20.28 -6.60
CA ALA A 71 3.43 19.30 -6.06
C ALA A 71 3.28 19.48 -4.54
N PRO A 72 2.08 19.19 -3.97
CA PRO A 72 1.83 19.28 -2.54
C PRO A 72 2.67 18.29 -1.73
N VAL A 73 2.96 18.65 -0.49
CA VAL A 73 3.77 17.86 0.45
C VAL A 73 2.89 17.33 1.56
N PHE A 74 2.97 16.02 1.82
CA PHE A 74 2.32 15.39 2.97
C PHE A 74 2.89 15.92 4.28
N VAL A 75 2.02 16.26 5.23
CA VAL A 75 2.39 16.87 6.52
C VAL A 75 1.81 16.10 7.71
N GLY A 76 2.35 16.38 8.90
CA GLY A 76 1.95 15.73 10.14
C GLY A 76 2.72 14.43 10.41
N ASN A 77 2.14 13.59 11.28
CA ASN A 77 2.74 12.29 11.61
C ASN A 77 2.38 11.27 10.53
N LEU A 78 3.26 11.09 9.57
CA LEU A 78 3.07 10.07 8.55
C LEU A 78 3.26 8.68 9.17
N PRO A 79 2.42 7.69 8.78
CA PRO A 79 2.59 6.32 9.22
C PRO A 79 3.87 5.71 8.64
N GLU A 80 4.35 4.62 9.25
CA GLU A 80 5.45 3.85 8.68
C GLU A 80 5.05 3.34 7.28
N THR A 81 6.00 3.39 6.35
CA THR A 81 5.79 2.94 4.96
C THR A 81 5.65 1.43 4.83
N VAL A 82 6.15 0.69 5.83
CA VAL A 82 6.05 -0.77 5.91
C VAL A 82 5.59 -1.16 7.30
N ILE A 83 4.48 -1.90 7.37
CA ILE A 83 3.96 -2.48 8.60
C ILE A 83 3.64 -3.95 8.40
N PHE A 84 3.57 -4.68 9.52
CA PHE A 84 3.24 -6.10 9.55
C PHE A 84 2.00 -6.31 10.41
N ALA A 85 1.08 -7.14 9.94
CA ALA A 85 -0.17 -7.41 10.64
C ALA A 85 -0.62 -8.86 10.47
N ASN A 86 -1.41 -9.35 11.44
CA ASN A 86 -2.16 -10.58 11.26
C ASN A 86 -3.39 -10.32 10.38
N CYS A 87 -3.81 -11.30 9.59
CA CYS A 87 -5.00 -11.18 8.75
C CYS A 87 -6.28 -10.85 9.54
N ASP A 88 -6.33 -11.29 10.81
CA ASP A 88 -7.48 -11.04 11.71
C ASP A 88 -7.44 -9.66 12.37
N ALA A 89 -6.34 -8.92 12.23
CA ALA A 89 -6.10 -7.64 12.91
C ALA A 89 -5.37 -6.64 12.00
N ILE A 90 -5.93 -6.38 10.83
CA ILE A 90 -5.37 -5.43 9.87
C ILE A 90 -5.66 -4.01 10.38
N PRO A 91 -4.62 -3.17 10.65
CA PRO A 91 -4.84 -1.80 11.07
C PRO A 91 -5.60 -0.99 10.02
N GLU A 92 -6.43 -0.06 10.46
CA GLU A 92 -7.10 0.87 9.55
C GLU A 92 -6.09 1.78 8.86
N ALA A 93 -6.47 2.27 7.66
CA ALA A 93 -5.67 3.22 6.91
C ALA A 93 -5.69 4.58 7.62
N ALA A 94 -4.52 5.22 7.74
CA ALA A 94 -4.42 6.54 8.34
C ALA A 94 -5.10 7.61 7.46
N THR A 95 -5.64 8.64 8.09
CA THR A 95 -6.05 9.86 7.39
C THR A 95 -4.84 10.77 7.26
N LEU A 96 -4.45 11.11 6.04
CA LEU A 96 -3.31 11.97 5.75
C LEU A 96 -3.76 13.36 5.30
N THR A 97 -2.91 14.35 5.55
CA THR A 97 -3.09 15.74 5.10
C THR A 97 -1.86 16.17 4.32
N ALA A 98 -2.05 17.13 3.41
CA ALA A 98 -0.97 17.73 2.64
C ALA A 98 -1.13 19.25 2.63
N THR A 99 -0.03 19.94 2.38
CA THR A 99 0.01 21.40 2.17
C THR A 99 0.73 21.68 0.87
N ASP A 100 0.39 22.82 0.30
CA ASP A 100 1.01 23.34 -0.90
C ASP A 100 1.53 24.77 -0.68
N ASN A 101 2.52 25.18 -1.48
CA ASN A 101 3.11 26.53 -1.40
C ASN A 101 2.23 27.59 -2.05
N CYS A 102 1.32 27.19 -2.94
CA CYS A 102 0.51 28.07 -3.75
C CYS A 102 -0.99 28.00 -3.46
N GLY A 103 -1.41 27.20 -2.49
CA GLY A 103 -2.83 27.08 -2.23
C GLY A 103 -3.20 25.93 -1.29
N SER A 104 -4.39 25.37 -1.51
CA SER A 104 -4.86 24.23 -0.77
C SER A 104 -4.55 22.92 -1.53
N ALA A 105 -4.33 21.87 -0.76
CA ALA A 105 -4.17 20.51 -1.31
C ALA A 105 -5.25 19.59 -0.75
N THR A 106 -5.75 18.69 -1.58
CA THR A 106 -6.67 17.62 -1.20
C THR A 106 -5.97 16.28 -1.22
N VAL A 107 -6.29 15.41 -0.25
CA VAL A 107 -5.73 14.06 -0.18
C VAL A 107 -6.84 13.04 -0.39
N VAL A 108 -6.63 12.13 -1.34
CA VAL A 108 -7.53 11.01 -1.62
C VAL A 108 -6.83 9.70 -1.30
N TYR A 109 -7.49 8.88 -0.48
CA TYR A 109 -7.08 7.49 -0.26
C TYR A 109 -7.63 6.61 -1.38
N GLY A 110 -6.73 5.95 -2.10
CA GLY A 110 -7.07 5.06 -3.21
C GLY A 110 -7.59 3.70 -2.73
N VAL A 111 -8.14 2.92 -3.65
CA VAL A 111 -8.53 1.54 -3.38
C VAL A 111 -7.26 0.72 -3.08
N PRO A 112 -7.20 0.02 -1.93
CA PRO A 112 -6.06 -0.82 -1.61
C PRO A 112 -5.88 -1.94 -2.63
N VAL A 113 -4.63 -2.26 -2.96
CA VAL A 113 -4.29 -3.35 -3.86
C VAL A 113 -3.76 -4.51 -3.03
N GLU A 114 -4.42 -5.68 -3.12
CA GLU A 114 -3.91 -6.92 -2.54
C GLU A 114 -2.93 -7.57 -3.51
N VAL A 115 -1.81 -8.05 -2.97
CA VAL A 115 -0.78 -8.77 -3.71
C VAL A 115 -0.53 -10.09 -2.98
N GLU A 116 -0.69 -11.20 -3.70
CA GLU A 116 -0.41 -12.53 -3.18
C GLU A 116 1.07 -12.68 -2.83
N GLY A 117 1.33 -13.40 -1.73
CA GLY A 117 2.68 -13.70 -1.28
C GLY A 117 3.23 -14.99 -1.89
N ASP A 118 4.28 -15.50 -1.27
CA ASP A 118 4.97 -16.74 -1.66
C ASP A 118 4.18 -18.01 -1.25
N CYS A 119 3.14 -17.88 -0.47
CA CYS A 119 2.26 -18.95 -0.01
C CYS A 119 0.87 -18.38 0.34
N THR A 120 -0.14 -19.27 0.45
CA THR A 120 -1.56 -18.89 0.59
C THR A 120 -1.87 -18.04 1.82
N ASN A 121 -1.12 -18.23 2.91
CA ASN A 121 -1.32 -17.49 4.15
C ASN A 121 -0.45 -16.24 4.27
N ARG A 122 0.21 -15.82 3.20
CA ARG A 122 1.01 -14.59 3.14
C ARG A 122 0.58 -13.75 1.96
N LYS A 123 0.25 -12.51 2.23
CA LYS A 123 -0.07 -11.51 1.21
C LYS A 123 0.33 -10.13 1.68
N SER A 124 0.24 -9.16 0.81
CA SER A 124 0.42 -7.76 1.17
C SER A 124 -0.70 -6.89 0.65
N ILE A 125 -0.95 -5.81 1.35
CA ILE A 125 -1.88 -4.76 0.95
C ILE A 125 -1.06 -3.50 0.69
N ILE A 126 -1.15 -2.98 -0.52
CA ILE A 126 -0.55 -1.72 -0.90
C ILE A 126 -1.62 -0.63 -0.78
N ARG A 127 -1.36 0.34 0.07
CA ARG A 127 -2.19 1.52 0.30
C ARG A 127 -1.53 2.72 -0.33
N THR A 128 -2.30 3.52 -1.06
CA THR A 128 -1.79 4.71 -1.73
C THR A 128 -2.68 5.91 -1.40
N TRP A 129 -2.05 7.01 -1.03
CA TRP A 129 -2.69 8.33 -0.88
C TRP A 129 -2.12 9.23 -1.95
N THR A 130 -2.99 9.95 -2.63
CA THR A 130 -2.62 10.95 -3.62
C THR A 130 -3.04 12.32 -3.11
N ALA A 131 -2.08 13.21 -2.99
CA ALA A 131 -2.32 14.63 -2.73
C ALA A 131 -2.36 15.36 -4.07
N THR A 132 -3.32 16.25 -4.24
CA THR A 132 -3.51 17.08 -5.44
C THR A 132 -3.80 18.51 -5.02
N ASP A 133 -3.09 19.48 -5.60
CA ASP A 133 -3.34 20.89 -5.43
C ASP A 133 -4.44 21.42 -6.36
N GLU A 134 -4.67 22.73 -6.33
CA GLU A 134 -5.69 23.39 -7.16
C GLU A 134 -5.26 23.55 -8.63
N CYS A 135 -3.97 23.38 -8.94
CA CYS A 135 -3.40 23.43 -10.29
C CYS A 135 -3.26 22.07 -10.92
N GLY A 136 -3.48 20.99 -10.15
CA GLY A 136 -3.45 19.61 -10.62
C GLY A 136 -2.09 18.93 -10.45
N ASN A 137 -1.11 19.56 -9.75
CA ASN A 137 0.13 18.87 -9.41
C ASN A 137 -0.15 17.84 -8.33
N THR A 138 0.56 16.71 -8.39
CA THR A 138 0.27 15.57 -7.51
C THR A 138 1.52 15.01 -6.86
N SER A 139 1.35 14.54 -5.63
CA SER A 139 2.31 13.68 -4.94
C SER A 139 1.62 12.46 -4.38
N THR A 140 2.38 11.39 -4.12
CA THR A 140 1.84 10.14 -3.61
C THR A 140 2.59 9.67 -2.37
N PHE A 141 1.85 9.09 -1.42
CA PHE A 141 2.40 8.35 -0.28
C PHE A 141 1.91 6.91 -0.35
N THR A 142 2.82 5.96 -0.17
CA THR A 142 2.51 4.53 -0.24
C THR A 142 2.90 3.83 1.05
N GLN A 143 2.01 2.95 1.54
CA GLN A 143 2.25 2.06 2.66
C GLN A 143 2.03 0.62 2.21
N THR A 144 2.96 -0.26 2.55
CA THR A 144 2.81 -1.71 2.37
C THR A 144 2.52 -2.37 3.72
N VAL A 145 1.40 -3.08 3.80
CA VAL A 145 1.02 -3.90 4.95
C VAL A 145 1.29 -5.36 4.59
N TYR A 146 2.33 -5.95 5.15
CA TYR A 146 2.57 -7.38 5.02
C TYR A 146 1.69 -8.15 5.98
N LEU A 147 0.96 -9.14 5.46
CA LEU A 147 0.04 -9.97 6.21
C LEU A 147 0.58 -11.39 6.34
N ALA A 148 0.40 -11.95 7.52
CA ALA A 148 0.54 -13.37 7.78
C ALA A 148 -0.72 -13.87 8.47
N CYS A 149 -1.32 -14.95 7.95
CA CYS A 149 -2.54 -15.53 8.49
C CYS A 149 -2.22 -16.81 9.25
N TYR A 150 -3.00 -17.11 10.28
CA TYR A 150 -2.94 -18.41 10.94
C TYR A 150 -3.46 -19.52 10.02
N VAL A 151 -2.91 -20.72 10.18
CA VAL A 151 -3.35 -21.89 9.44
C VAL A 151 -4.78 -22.27 9.77
N THR A 152 -5.50 -22.82 8.77
CA THR A 152 -6.84 -23.41 8.92
C THR A 152 -6.74 -24.92 8.95
N VAL A 153 -7.33 -25.55 9.97
CA VAL A 153 -7.32 -27.01 10.12
C VAL A 153 -8.69 -27.58 9.74
N TYR A 154 -8.72 -28.46 8.76
CA TYR A 154 -9.91 -29.22 8.38
C TYR A 154 -9.94 -30.54 9.15
N ASN A 155 -11.02 -30.79 9.90
CA ASN A 155 -11.07 -31.84 10.91
C ASN A 155 -11.76 -33.14 10.47
N ALA A 156 -11.76 -33.43 9.17
CA ALA A 156 -12.30 -34.67 8.61
C ALA A 156 -11.32 -35.31 7.64
N VAL A 157 -11.19 -36.64 7.73
CA VAL A 157 -10.40 -37.43 6.81
C VAL A 157 -11.20 -38.67 6.40
N SER A 158 -11.32 -38.91 5.09
CA SER A 158 -12.00 -40.10 4.53
C SER A 158 -11.16 -40.67 3.38
N PRO A 159 -10.16 -41.50 3.69
CA PRO A 159 -9.19 -41.98 2.69
C PRO A 159 -9.78 -43.10 1.82
N ASN A 160 -10.73 -42.75 0.97
CA ASN A 160 -11.45 -43.65 0.06
C ASN A 160 -10.98 -43.53 -1.40
N GLY A 161 -10.08 -42.58 -1.70
CA GLY A 161 -9.49 -42.36 -3.02
C GLY A 161 -10.40 -41.58 -3.98
N ASP A 162 -11.41 -40.87 -3.48
CA ASP A 162 -12.30 -40.04 -4.32
C ASP A 162 -11.77 -38.62 -4.56
N GLY A 163 -10.64 -38.26 -3.93
CA GLY A 163 -10.00 -36.94 -4.02
C GLY A 163 -10.59 -35.90 -3.08
N ILE A 164 -11.50 -36.31 -2.17
CA ILE A 164 -12.15 -35.40 -1.22
C ILE A 164 -11.84 -35.86 0.20
N ASN A 165 -11.10 -35.04 0.95
CA ASN A 165 -10.68 -35.33 2.33
C ASN A 165 -9.93 -36.65 2.49
N ASP A 166 -9.25 -37.14 1.46
CA ASP A 166 -8.43 -38.32 1.55
C ASP A 166 -7.26 -38.20 2.52
N GLU A 167 -6.92 -36.93 2.83
CA GLU A 167 -5.79 -36.57 3.66
C GLU A 167 -6.22 -35.52 4.71
N PHE A 168 -5.47 -35.47 5.81
CA PHE A 168 -5.65 -34.42 6.83
C PHE A 168 -5.06 -33.11 6.33
N ILE A 169 -5.89 -32.19 5.85
CA ILE A 169 -5.46 -30.93 5.27
C ILE A 169 -5.35 -29.82 6.35
N ILE A 170 -4.23 -29.14 6.34
CA ILE A 170 -3.94 -27.96 7.15
C ILE A 170 -3.55 -26.84 6.18
N GLU A 171 -4.53 -26.04 5.79
CA GLU A 171 -4.35 -24.98 4.80
C GLU A 171 -3.45 -23.87 5.34
N GLY A 172 -2.51 -23.41 4.52
CA GLY A 172 -1.56 -22.37 4.85
C GLY A 172 -0.34 -22.86 5.63
N LEU A 173 -0.24 -24.17 5.94
CA LEU A 173 0.91 -24.70 6.68
C LEU A 173 2.20 -24.68 5.86
N GLU A 174 2.11 -24.63 4.54
CA GLU A 174 3.24 -24.44 3.62
C GLU A 174 4.01 -23.14 3.90
N CYS A 175 3.37 -22.14 4.49
CA CYS A 175 4.00 -20.90 4.93
C CYS A 175 4.90 -21.07 6.17
N TYR A 176 4.76 -22.18 6.86
CA TYR A 176 5.41 -22.44 8.15
C TYR A 176 6.11 -23.81 8.14
N PRO A 177 7.26 -23.92 7.43
CA PRO A 177 7.94 -25.22 7.23
C PRO A 177 8.48 -25.82 8.53
N ASN A 178 8.73 -24.99 9.56
CA ASN A 178 9.11 -25.47 10.90
C ASN A 178 7.85 -25.82 11.68
N ASN A 179 7.26 -26.96 11.36
CA ASN A 179 6.04 -27.43 11.99
C ASN A 179 6.15 -28.91 12.40
N THR A 180 5.29 -29.31 13.33
CA THR A 180 5.08 -30.73 13.70
C THR A 180 3.59 -31.00 13.83
N VAL A 181 3.16 -32.17 13.34
CA VAL A 181 1.80 -32.66 13.46
C VAL A 181 1.84 -34.02 14.15
N GLU A 182 1.07 -34.15 15.21
CA GLU A 182 0.87 -35.39 15.95
C GLU A 182 -0.61 -35.76 15.94
N VAL A 183 -0.95 -37.05 15.74
CA VAL A 183 -2.32 -37.54 15.83
C VAL A 183 -2.40 -38.65 16.87
N TYR A 184 -3.44 -38.60 17.71
CA TYR A 184 -3.67 -39.49 18.83
C TYR A 184 -5.04 -40.17 18.70
N ASN A 185 -5.14 -41.40 19.11
CA ASN A 185 -6.42 -42.08 19.23
C ASN A 185 -7.16 -41.64 20.52
N ARG A 186 -8.39 -42.11 20.71
CA ARG A 186 -9.23 -41.76 21.87
C ARG A 186 -8.68 -42.17 23.25
N TRP A 187 -7.64 -43.01 23.26
CA TRP A 187 -6.96 -43.47 24.49
C TRP A 187 -5.66 -42.66 24.74
N GLY A 188 -5.38 -41.65 23.94
CA GLY A 188 -4.17 -40.84 24.05
C GLY A 188 -2.91 -41.53 23.50
N VAL A 189 -3.06 -42.59 22.73
CA VAL A 189 -1.92 -43.28 22.08
C VAL A 189 -1.64 -42.54 20.77
N LYS A 190 -0.38 -42.13 20.58
CA LYS A 190 0.06 -41.47 19.33
C LYS A 190 0.06 -42.52 18.20
N VAL A 191 -0.65 -42.19 17.12
CA VAL A 191 -0.80 -43.03 15.93
C VAL A 191 -0.07 -42.45 14.73
N TYR A 192 0.27 -41.18 14.74
CA TYR A 192 1.00 -40.49 13.69
C TYR A 192 1.81 -39.34 14.24
N GLU A 193 3.02 -39.13 13.68
CA GLU A 193 3.87 -37.97 13.99
C GLU A 193 4.75 -37.63 12.80
N THR A 194 4.83 -36.38 12.45
CA THR A 194 5.78 -35.89 11.46
C THR A 194 6.23 -34.47 11.73
N SER A 195 7.46 -34.15 11.27
CA SER A 195 7.96 -32.78 11.21
C SER A 195 8.01 -32.32 9.75
N GLY A 196 7.68 -31.05 9.53
CA GLY A 196 7.58 -30.47 8.19
C GLY A 196 6.41 -31.07 7.41
N TYR A 197 5.24 -31.11 8.02
CA TYR A 197 3.98 -31.50 7.39
C TYR A 197 3.68 -30.60 6.18
N ASP A 198 3.32 -31.18 5.04
CA ASP A 198 3.24 -30.45 3.77
C ASP A 198 1.93 -30.67 2.99
N ASN A 199 0.93 -31.34 3.57
CA ASN A 199 -0.34 -31.69 2.92
C ASN A 199 -0.23 -32.60 1.65
N ILE A 200 0.96 -33.05 1.29
CA ILE A 200 1.22 -33.83 0.06
C ILE A 200 1.96 -35.12 0.38
N ASN A 201 3.26 -35.00 0.71
CA ASN A 201 4.12 -36.16 0.91
C ASN A 201 4.06 -36.68 2.34
N LYS A 202 3.86 -35.77 3.28
CA LYS A 202 3.81 -36.04 4.73
C LYS A 202 2.43 -35.83 5.32
N ALA A 203 1.37 -35.99 4.51
CA ALA A 203 0.01 -35.86 4.99
C ALA A 203 -0.45 -37.12 5.73
N PHE A 204 -1.22 -36.97 6.81
CA PHE A 204 -1.86 -38.09 7.47
C PHE A 204 -3.04 -38.59 6.63
N LYS A 205 -2.97 -39.87 6.23
CA LYS A 205 -3.92 -40.57 5.35
C LYS A 205 -4.69 -41.70 6.08
N GLY A 206 -4.83 -41.59 7.39
CA GLY A 206 -5.53 -42.58 8.18
C GLY A 206 -4.74 -43.86 8.48
N TYR A 207 -3.44 -43.89 8.21
CA TYR A 207 -2.55 -45.00 8.58
C TYR A 207 -1.75 -44.67 9.83
N SER A 208 -1.31 -45.70 10.55
CA SER A 208 -0.51 -45.54 11.74
C SER A 208 0.97 -45.68 11.46
N ASP A 209 1.76 -44.66 11.79
CA ASP A 209 3.23 -44.69 11.82
C ASP A 209 3.77 -45.00 13.23
N GLY A 210 2.88 -45.09 14.22
CA GLY A 210 3.22 -45.21 15.62
C GLY A 210 3.34 -46.67 16.10
N ARG A 211 3.67 -46.82 17.40
CA ARG A 211 3.72 -48.11 18.13
C ARG A 211 2.32 -48.72 18.39
N SER A 212 1.39 -48.56 17.45
CA SER A 212 0.07 -49.11 17.62
C SER A 212 0.07 -50.60 17.30
N THR A 213 -0.87 -51.34 17.84
CA THR A 213 -1.05 -52.78 17.64
C THR A 213 -1.57 -53.17 16.25
N ILE A 214 -1.69 -52.22 15.34
CA ILE A 214 -2.19 -52.38 13.97
C ILE A 214 -1.00 -52.34 13.03
N SER A 215 -1.04 -53.18 11.98
CA SER A 215 0.01 -53.15 10.93
C SER A 215 0.08 -51.79 10.24
N PRO A 216 1.28 -51.29 9.87
CA PRO A 216 1.43 -50.00 9.24
C PRO A 216 0.61 -49.80 7.95
N ASP A 217 0.31 -50.90 7.26
CA ASP A 217 -0.45 -50.90 6.01
C ASP A 217 -1.97 -50.99 6.20
N GLN A 218 -2.45 -50.97 7.44
CA GLN A 218 -3.87 -51.09 7.75
C GLN A 218 -4.42 -49.74 8.17
N LEU A 219 -5.56 -49.34 7.57
CA LEU A 219 -6.29 -48.14 7.96
C LEU A 219 -6.70 -48.19 9.45
N LEU A 220 -6.57 -47.09 10.11
CA LEU A 220 -7.06 -46.93 11.46
C LEU A 220 -8.60 -46.98 11.47
N PRO A 221 -9.22 -47.49 12.56
CA PRO A 221 -10.67 -47.60 12.66
C PRO A 221 -11.37 -46.24 12.54
N THR A 222 -12.55 -46.25 11.93
CA THR A 222 -13.45 -45.10 11.93
C THR A 222 -13.69 -44.59 13.35
N GLY A 223 -13.56 -43.28 13.55
CA GLY A 223 -13.78 -42.66 14.85
C GLY A 223 -13.12 -41.32 15.04
N THR A 224 -13.21 -40.81 16.26
CA THR A 224 -12.60 -39.54 16.65
C THR A 224 -11.17 -39.74 17.10
N TYR A 225 -10.30 -38.95 16.54
CA TYR A 225 -8.88 -38.81 16.88
C TYR A 225 -8.64 -37.40 17.38
N PHE A 226 -7.47 -37.15 17.92
CA PHE A 226 -7.05 -35.83 18.37
C PHE A 226 -5.74 -35.46 17.69
N TYR A 227 -5.61 -34.19 17.30
CA TYR A 227 -4.36 -33.70 16.75
C TYR A 227 -3.73 -32.67 17.66
N ILE A 228 -2.40 -32.56 17.59
CA ILE A 228 -1.61 -31.45 18.10
C ILE A 228 -0.76 -30.97 16.93
N LEU A 229 -0.95 -29.70 16.57
CA LEU A 229 -0.17 -28.99 15.56
C LEU A 229 0.69 -27.95 16.27
N LYS A 230 1.98 -27.98 16.03
CA LYS A 230 2.92 -26.92 16.44
C LYS A 230 3.58 -26.33 15.23
N TYR A 231 3.69 -25.02 15.16
CA TYR A 231 4.40 -24.35 14.10
C TYR A 231 4.99 -23.02 14.57
N GLU A 232 6.07 -22.62 13.90
CA GLU A 232 6.70 -21.33 14.14
C GLU A 232 6.02 -20.28 13.26
N TYR A 233 5.25 -19.41 13.90
CA TYR A 233 4.59 -18.26 13.27
C TYR A 233 5.52 -17.07 13.33
N ASP A 234 5.81 -16.49 12.17
CA ASP A 234 6.68 -15.32 12.04
C ASP A 234 5.95 -14.23 11.24
N LEU A 235 5.69 -13.12 11.89
CA LEU A 235 5.01 -11.98 11.27
C LEU A 235 5.96 -11.09 10.45
N ASN A 236 7.24 -10.99 10.84
CA ASN A 236 8.16 -10.01 10.26
C ASN A 236 9.65 -10.44 10.25
N GLY A 237 9.94 -11.72 10.39
CA GLY A 237 11.31 -12.24 10.54
C GLY A 237 11.99 -11.90 11.88
N LYS A 238 11.28 -11.24 12.80
CA LYS A 238 11.84 -10.76 14.07
C LYS A 238 11.08 -11.23 15.31
N ASN A 239 9.80 -11.58 15.17
CA ASN A 239 8.92 -11.98 16.27
C ASN A 239 8.40 -13.40 16.05
N GLN A 240 9.31 -14.36 16.11
CA GLN A 240 8.99 -15.77 16.02
C GLN A 240 8.14 -16.19 17.23
N GLN A 241 6.96 -16.72 16.97
CA GLN A 241 6.05 -17.24 17.99
C GLN A 241 5.83 -18.73 17.75
N ASN A 242 5.94 -19.52 18.80
CA ASN A 242 5.55 -20.92 18.76
C ASN A 242 4.04 -21.01 18.98
N ILE A 243 3.32 -21.41 17.96
CA ILE A 243 1.88 -21.62 18.02
C ILE A 243 1.61 -23.12 18.21
N GLU A 244 0.75 -23.42 19.18
CA GLU A 244 0.22 -24.77 19.37
C GLU A 244 -1.30 -24.72 19.19
N LYS A 245 -1.80 -25.55 18.26
CA LYS A 245 -3.23 -25.79 18.05
C LYS A 245 -3.53 -27.25 18.31
N SER A 246 -4.63 -27.52 18.99
CA SER A 246 -5.11 -28.88 19.19
C SER A 246 -6.61 -28.96 18.95
N GLY A 247 -7.06 -30.10 18.55
CA GLY A 247 -8.48 -30.34 18.28
C GLY A 247 -8.76 -31.78 17.98
N TYR A 248 -9.99 -32.07 17.59
CA TYR A 248 -10.40 -33.40 17.17
C TYR A 248 -10.38 -33.51 15.64
N LEU A 249 -10.13 -34.73 15.20
CA LEU A 249 -10.11 -35.14 13.80
C LEU A 249 -11.03 -36.34 13.68
N TYR A 250 -12.00 -36.30 12.79
CA TYR A 250 -12.85 -37.43 12.49
C TYR A 250 -12.29 -38.22 11.30
N LEU A 251 -11.99 -39.51 11.52
CA LEU A 251 -11.54 -40.42 10.48
C LEU A 251 -12.72 -41.34 10.10
N GLN A 252 -13.03 -41.40 8.82
CA GLN A 252 -13.98 -42.32 8.27
C GLN A 252 -13.22 -43.32 7.36
N SER A 253 -12.92 -44.51 7.90
CA SER A 253 -12.35 -45.61 7.13
C SER A 253 -13.50 -46.51 6.64
N ASN A 254 -13.69 -46.60 5.35
CA ASN A 254 -14.67 -47.52 4.73
C ASN A 254 -14.06 -48.87 4.43
#